data_fb12a4511d18f1212e11c6d3dd568c49
#
_entry.id   fb12a4511d18f1212e11c6d3dd568c49
#
_cell.length_a   1.000
_cell.length_b   1.000
_cell.length_c   1.000
_cell.angle_alpha   90.00
_cell.angle_beta   90.00
_cell.angle_gamma   90.00
#
_symmetry.space_group_name_H-M   'P 1'
#
loop_
_entity.id
_entity.type
_entity.pdbx_description
1 polymer ?
#
loop_
_entity_poly.entity_id
_entity_poly.type
_entity_poly.pdbx_seq_one_letter_code
_entity_poly.pdbx_strand_id
1 'polypeptide(L)'
;MFFAILIFANIFDLVTSHYSSSTKFCYSCMSEDFHLHWPYLEEVYYKPMNFTDSCYKVPNSANIGKTPCSHSMCVTVIEPRILAGQHIGNNIIRGCFSSVFKYGSTPKSPPTLDTSCTRMPAHRLLPPRLAARSSNRTVELCWCVGQLCNDYPSIAVNHSVHEKQANLVALLFILLWFYG
;
A
#
# COMPACT_ATOMS: atom_id res chain seq x y z
N MET A 1 0.59 21.70 -48.79
CA MET A 1 -0.37 21.94 -47.66
C MET A 1 -1.01 20.66 -47.14
N PHE A 2 -1.44 19.74 -47.96
CA PHE A 2 -2.08 18.50 -47.51
C PHE A 2 -1.17 17.54 -46.71
N PHE A 3 0.12 17.48 -47.02
CA PHE A 3 1.08 16.61 -46.29
C PHE A 3 1.32 17.04 -44.85
N ALA A 4 1.31 18.35 -44.57
CA ALA A 4 1.49 18.87 -43.21
C ALA A 4 0.29 18.54 -42.30
N ILE A 5 -0.93 18.54 -42.86
CA ILE A 5 -2.15 18.21 -42.10
C ILE A 5 -2.20 16.73 -41.71
N LEU A 6 -1.72 15.84 -42.58
CA LEU A 6 -1.68 14.40 -42.27
C LEU A 6 -0.63 14.06 -41.19
N ILE A 7 0.49 14.77 -41.16
CA ILE A 7 1.51 14.58 -40.09
C ILE A 7 0.97 15.08 -38.74
N PHE A 8 0.28 16.21 -38.71
CA PHE A 8 -0.32 16.72 -37.47
C PHE A 8 -1.44 15.83 -36.94
N ALA A 9 -2.28 15.23 -37.81
CA ALA A 9 -3.31 14.29 -37.39
C ALA A 9 -2.71 13.03 -36.75
N ASN A 10 -1.65 12.48 -37.33
CA ASN A 10 -0.97 11.28 -36.76
C ASN A 10 -0.25 11.57 -35.43
N ILE A 11 0.29 12.78 -35.24
CA ILE A 11 0.91 13.19 -33.96
C ILE A 11 -0.16 13.36 -32.87
N PHE A 12 -1.33 13.89 -33.22
CA PHE A 12 -2.43 14.07 -32.28
C PHE A 12 -2.99 12.72 -31.79
N ASP A 13 -3.14 11.73 -32.66
CA ASP A 13 -3.56 10.38 -32.28
C ASP A 13 -2.51 9.66 -31.40
N LEU A 14 -1.22 9.90 -31.62
CA LEU A 14 -0.17 9.34 -30.77
C LEU A 14 -0.15 9.95 -29.37
N VAL A 15 -0.48 11.24 -29.23
CA VAL A 15 -0.48 11.93 -27.94
C VAL A 15 -1.74 11.60 -27.13
N THR A 16 -2.89 11.39 -27.78
CA THR A 16 -4.13 11.03 -27.08
C THR A 16 -4.18 9.57 -26.61
N SER A 17 -3.43 8.69 -27.25
CA SER A 17 -3.43 7.26 -26.89
C SER A 17 -2.63 6.94 -25.60
N HIS A 18 -1.83 7.86 -25.07
CA HIS A 18 -1.02 7.67 -23.87
C HIS A 18 -1.70 8.06 -22.55
N TYR A 19 -2.90 8.64 -22.60
CA TYR A 19 -3.64 8.96 -21.38
C TYR A 19 -4.63 7.85 -21.02
N SER A 20 -4.14 6.60 -20.99
CA SER A 20 -4.87 5.52 -20.32
C SER A 20 -4.71 5.74 -18.82
N SER A 21 -5.74 6.29 -18.19
CA SER A 21 -5.87 6.33 -16.74
C SER A 21 -5.98 4.89 -16.25
N SER A 22 -4.84 4.24 -16.06
CA SER A 22 -4.81 2.89 -15.51
C SER A 22 -5.33 2.95 -14.07
N THR A 23 -6.50 2.34 -13.83
CA THR A 23 -7.06 2.24 -12.49
C THR A 23 -6.04 1.54 -11.60
N LYS A 24 -5.55 2.25 -10.58
CA LYS A 24 -4.64 1.68 -9.57
C LYS A 24 -5.45 0.80 -8.63
N PHE A 25 -4.84 -0.27 -8.17
CA PHE A 25 -5.42 -1.17 -7.19
C PHE A 25 -4.56 -1.21 -5.93
N CYS A 26 -5.23 -1.41 -4.79
CA CYS A 26 -4.59 -1.70 -3.51
C CYS A 26 -4.97 -3.12 -3.06
N TYR A 27 -4.10 -3.79 -2.32
CA TYR A 27 -4.50 -4.99 -1.57
C TYR A 27 -5.60 -4.60 -0.58
N SER A 28 -6.62 -5.45 -0.42
CA SER A 28 -7.78 -5.20 0.44
C SER A 28 -8.05 -6.40 1.33
N CYS A 29 -7.56 -6.33 2.56
CA CYS A 29 -7.73 -7.38 3.58
C CYS A 29 -7.64 -6.81 5.00
N MET A 30 -8.12 -7.57 5.97
CA MET A 30 -7.91 -7.37 7.40
C MET A 30 -7.51 -8.70 8.05
N SER A 31 -6.75 -8.63 9.17
CA SER A 31 -6.43 -9.81 9.98
C SER A 31 -7.70 -10.52 10.44
N GLU A 32 -7.64 -11.84 10.63
CA GLU A 32 -8.79 -12.68 11.03
C GLU A 32 -9.45 -12.19 12.32
N ASP A 33 -8.68 -11.66 13.26
CA ASP A 33 -9.17 -11.10 14.53
C ASP A 33 -10.24 -10.01 14.33
N PHE A 34 -10.18 -9.23 13.25
CA PHE A 34 -11.20 -8.24 12.91
C PHE A 34 -12.54 -8.90 12.50
N HIS A 35 -12.51 -10.10 11.94
CA HIS A 35 -13.72 -10.83 11.58
C HIS A 35 -14.56 -11.17 12.80
N LEU A 36 -13.92 -11.64 13.87
CA LEU A 36 -14.58 -11.99 15.13
C LEU A 36 -15.29 -10.79 15.77
N HIS A 37 -14.76 -9.59 15.56
CA HIS A 37 -15.27 -8.34 16.15
C HIS A 37 -16.02 -7.47 15.15
N TRP A 38 -16.32 -7.98 13.95
CA TRP A 38 -16.88 -7.20 12.85
C TRP A 38 -18.17 -6.44 13.20
N PRO A 39 -19.15 -6.98 13.94
CA PRO A 39 -20.36 -6.26 14.31
C PRO A 39 -20.11 -4.93 15.03
N TYR A 40 -18.97 -4.78 15.71
CA TYR A 40 -18.57 -3.54 16.37
C TYR A 40 -17.70 -2.64 15.48
N LEU A 41 -17.00 -3.23 14.53
CA LEU A 41 -16.03 -2.54 13.66
C LEU A 41 -16.68 -2.00 12.39
N GLU A 42 -17.79 -2.56 11.96
CA GLU A 42 -18.52 -2.11 10.76
C GLU A 42 -18.99 -0.66 10.86
N GLU A 43 -19.10 -0.11 12.06
CA GLU A 43 -19.40 1.30 12.26
C GLU A 43 -18.23 2.20 11.84
N VAL A 44 -17.00 1.72 11.98
CA VAL A 44 -15.74 2.47 11.79
C VAL A 44 -15.14 2.25 10.41
N TYR A 45 -15.21 1.02 9.94
CA TYR A 45 -14.56 0.57 8.72
C TYR A 45 -15.57 0.11 7.67
N TYR A 46 -15.18 0.18 6.40
CA TYR A 46 -15.82 -0.57 5.34
C TYR A 46 -15.30 -2.00 5.34
N LYS A 47 -16.17 -2.96 4.95
CA LYS A 47 -15.78 -4.37 4.91
C LYS A 47 -14.68 -4.61 3.88
N PRO A 48 -13.58 -5.29 4.23
CA PRO A 48 -12.52 -5.64 3.29
C PRO A 48 -12.99 -6.74 2.32
N MET A 49 -12.17 -6.98 1.29
CA MET A 49 -12.39 -8.13 0.38
C MET A 49 -12.18 -9.47 1.09
N ASN A 50 -11.21 -9.54 2.02
CA ASN A 50 -10.90 -10.75 2.79
C ASN A 50 -10.58 -10.42 4.25
N PHE A 51 -10.96 -11.35 5.14
CA PHE A 51 -10.38 -11.47 6.47
C PHE A 51 -9.40 -12.65 6.45
N THR A 52 -8.13 -12.43 6.76
CA THR A 52 -7.09 -13.46 6.69
C THR A 52 -5.81 -13.01 7.39
N ASP A 53 -5.14 -13.91 8.09
CA ASP A 53 -3.83 -13.63 8.68
C ASP A 53 -2.71 -13.53 7.64
N SER A 54 -2.95 -13.98 6.40
CA SER A 54 -2.07 -13.69 5.25
C SER A 54 -1.99 -12.20 4.95
N CYS A 55 -2.91 -11.39 5.47
CA CYS A 55 -2.89 -9.93 5.38
C CYS A 55 -1.65 -9.30 6.04
N TYR A 56 -1.04 -9.97 7.04
CA TYR A 56 0.18 -9.50 7.71
C TYR A 56 1.39 -9.48 6.77
N LYS A 57 1.56 -10.56 6.00
CA LYS A 57 2.63 -10.67 5.01
C LYS A 57 2.00 -11.11 3.70
N VAL A 58 1.91 -10.20 2.76
CA VAL A 58 1.36 -10.49 1.43
C VAL A 58 2.38 -11.33 0.66
N PRO A 59 2.23 -12.64 0.56
CA PRO A 59 3.08 -13.46 -0.28
C PRO A 59 2.63 -13.30 -1.73
N ASN A 60 3.56 -13.41 -2.69
CA ASN A 60 3.27 -13.29 -4.12
C ASN A 60 2.20 -14.28 -4.63
N SER A 61 1.98 -15.38 -3.91
CA SER A 61 0.99 -16.43 -4.21
C SER A 61 -0.31 -16.30 -3.42
N ALA A 62 -0.44 -15.33 -2.50
CA ALA A 62 -1.64 -15.20 -1.69
C ALA A 62 -2.82 -14.67 -2.54
N ASN A 63 -3.95 -15.34 -2.43
CA ASN A 63 -5.20 -14.88 -3.01
C ASN A 63 -5.82 -13.79 -2.10
N ILE A 64 -5.16 -12.62 -2.05
CA ILE A 64 -5.65 -11.46 -1.31
C ILE A 64 -6.47 -10.59 -2.25
N GLY A 65 -7.64 -10.17 -1.79
CA GLY A 65 -8.52 -9.26 -2.53
C GLY A 65 -7.83 -7.96 -2.90
N LYS A 66 -8.31 -7.32 -3.96
CA LYS A 66 -7.82 -6.05 -4.48
C LYS A 66 -8.99 -5.10 -4.67
N THR A 67 -8.80 -3.82 -4.36
CA THR A 67 -9.82 -2.78 -4.54
C THR A 67 -9.27 -1.66 -5.40
N PRO A 68 -10.07 -1.07 -6.32
CA PRO A 68 -9.64 0.07 -7.11
C PRO A 68 -9.41 1.31 -6.21
N CYS A 69 -8.40 2.12 -6.55
CA CYS A 69 -7.99 3.28 -5.78
C CYS A 69 -7.51 4.42 -6.70
N SER A 70 -8.37 4.91 -7.58
CA SER A 70 -8.01 5.91 -8.60
C SER A 70 -7.78 7.31 -8.03
N HIS A 71 -8.54 7.71 -6.99
CA HIS A 71 -8.55 9.09 -6.45
C HIS A 71 -8.10 9.18 -4.99
N SER A 72 -7.42 8.15 -4.49
CA SER A 72 -6.97 8.05 -3.11
C SER A 72 -5.60 7.37 -3.07
N MET A 73 -5.17 6.96 -1.89
CA MET A 73 -3.90 6.27 -1.66
C MET A 73 -4.13 4.88 -1.09
N CYS A 74 -3.22 3.97 -1.39
CA CYS A 74 -3.18 2.69 -0.72
C CYS A 74 -2.65 2.87 0.69
N VAL A 75 -3.26 2.16 1.64
CA VAL A 75 -2.86 2.25 3.05
C VAL A 75 -2.65 0.87 3.66
N THR A 76 -1.75 0.84 4.66
CA THR A 76 -1.61 -0.24 5.62
C THR A 76 -1.67 0.35 7.01
N VAL A 77 -2.55 -0.19 7.85
CA VAL A 77 -2.60 0.12 9.29
C VAL A 77 -2.05 -1.05 10.05
N ILE A 78 -1.10 -0.79 10.95
CA ILE A 78 -0.49 -1.78 11.83
C ILE A 78 -0.90 -1.42 13.25
N GLU A 79 -1.73 -2.26 13.85
CA GLU A 79 -2.20 -2.10 15.21
C GLU A 79 -1.53 -3.14 16.12
N PRO A 80 -0.71 -2.71 17.11
CA PRO A 80 -0.07 -3.64 18.02
C PRO A 80 -1.10 -4.32 18.93
N ARG A 81 -1.02 -5.64 19.06
CA ARG A 81 -1.80 -6.44 20.00
C ARG A 81 -1.03 -6.53 21.31
N ILE A 82 -1.63 -6.02 22.38
CA ILE A 82 -1.03 -6.02 23.71
C ILE A 82 -1.87 -6.90 24.63
N LEU A 83 -1.25 -7.87 25.26
CA LEU A 83 -1.85 -8.72 26.29
C LEU A 83 -1.01 -8.63 27.58
N ALA A 84 -1.63 -8.27 28.70
CA ALA A 84 -0.95 -8.11 29.97
C ALA A 84 0.33 -7.24 29.91
N GLY A 85 0.31 -6.16 29.06
CA GLY A 85 1.45 -5.28 28.86
C GLY A 85 2.51 -5.78 27.89
N GLN A 86 2.39 -7.02 27.39
CA GLN A 86 3.33 -7.59 26.44
C GLN A 86 2.80 -7.51 25.00
N HIS A 87 3.68 -7.18 24.06
CA HIS A 87 3.36 -7.19 22.64
C HIS A 87 3.33 -8.65 22.13
N ILE A 88 2.15 -9.11 21.70
CA ILE A 88 1.91 -10.48 21.23
C ILE A 88 1.72 -10.61 19.72
N GLY A 89 1.86 -9.53 18.97
CA GLY A 89 1.70 -9.49 17.53
C GLY A 89 1.04 -8.21 17.05
N ASN A 90 0.67 -8.17 15.78
CA ASN A 90 0.01 -7.02 15.16
C ASN A 90 -1.25 -7.45 14.42
N ASN A 91 -2.27 -6.62 14.45
CA ASN A 91 -3.38 -6.67 13.52
C ASN A 91 -3.08 -5.75 12.34
N ILE A 92 -3.47 -6.16 11.15
CA ILE A 92 -3.21 -5.43 9.91
C ILE A 92 -4.52 -5.14 9.20
N ILE A 93 -4.62 -3.91 8.67
CA ILE A 93 -5.65 -3.49 7.72
C ILE A 93 -4.96 -3.01 6.45
N ARG A 94 -5.37 -3.49 5.28
CA ARG A 94 -4.90 -3.02 3.98
C ARG A 94 -6.07 -2.62 3.11
N GLY A 95 -5.94 -1.54 2.35
CA GLY A 95 -6.98 -1.10 1.41
C GLY A 95 -6.65 0.20 0.71
N CYS A 96 -7.62 0.71 -0.03
CA CYS A 96 -7.65 2.10 -0.43
C CYS A 96 -8.19 2.94 0.74
N PHE A 97 -7.57 4.07 1.05
CA PHE A 97 -7.96 4.90 2.21
C PHE A 97 -9.48 5.18 2.23
N SER A 98 -10.03 5.61 1.11
CA SER A 98 -11.48 5.90 0.97
C SER A 98 -12.38 4.66 1.04
N SER A 99 -11.83 3.47 0.85
CA SER A 99 -12.57 2.20 0.91
C SER A 99 -12.32 1.42 2.21
N VAL A 100 -11.47 1.93 3.09
CA VAL A 100 -11.20 1.35 4.42
C VAL A 100 -11.88 2.17 5.50
N PHE A 101 -11.66 3.49 5.50
CA PHE A 101 -12.10 4.35 6.58
C PHE A 101 -13.40 5.05 6.26
N LYS A 102 -14.37 4.96 7.17
CA LYS A 102 -15.59 5.79 7.14
C LYS A 102 -15.32 7.18 7.70
N TYR A 103 -14.28 7.31 8.51
CA TYR A 103 -13.88 8.53 9.21
C TYR A 103 -12.37 8.73 9.08
N GLY A 104 -11.94 9.92 9.44
CA GLY A 104 -10.53 10.30 9.37
C GLY A 104 -10.20 11.15 8.14
N SER A 105 -9.02 11.73 8.15
CA SER A 105 -8.48 12.52 7.06
C SER A 105 -7.23 11.86 6.49
N THR A 106 -7.06 11.99 5.20
CA THR A 106 -5.84 11.52 4.51
C THR A 106 -4.61 12.19 5.11
N PRO A 107 -3.47 11.48 5.16
CA PRO A 107 -2.20 12.08 5.56
C PRO A 107 -1.89 13.34 4.73
N LYS A 108 -1.40 14.39 5.39
CA LYS A 108 -1.07 15.68 4.74
C LYS A 108 0.23 15.65 3.95
N SER A 109 1.07 14.66 4.20
CA SER A 109 2.32 14.48 3.43
C SER A 109 2.02 14.13 1.99
N PRO A 110 2.78 14.68 1.02
CA PRO A 110 2.55 14.38 -0.38
C PRO A 110 2.65 12.86 -0.60
N PRO A 111 1.74 12.29 -1.38
CA PRO A 111 1.79 10.88 -1.72
C PRO A 111 3.04 10.63 -2.58
N THR A 112 3.92 9.77 -2.10
CA THR A 112 5.11 9.31 -2.83
C THR A 112 4.88 7.90 -3.39
N LEU A 113 5.66 7.51 -4.39
CA LEU A 113 5.66 6.13 -4.88
C LEU A 113 6.18 5.18 -3.79
N ASP A 114 7.11 5.67 -2.98
CA ASP A 114 7.64 4.95 -1.82
C ASP A 114 6.64 4.96 -0.67
N THR A 115 6.66 3.90 0.12
CA THR A 115 5.82 3.79 1.32
C THR A 115 6.31 4.73 2.41
N SER A 116 5.44 5.64 2.82
CA SER A 116 5.65 6.53 3.96
C SER A 116 4.83 6.04 5.15
N CYS A 117 5.42 6.06 6.35
CA CYS A 117 4.75 5.62 7.56
C CYS A 117 4.78 6.69 8.65
N THR A 118 3.74 6.73 9.48
CA THR A 118 3.71 7.56 10.68
C THR A 118 2.98 6.85 11.81
N ARG A 119 3.45 7.07 13.04
CA ARG A 119 2.70 6.66 14.23
C ARG A 119 1.71 7.74 14.59
N MET A 120 0.47 7.34 14.84
CA MET A 120 -0.60 8.26 15.19
C MET A 120 -1.55 7.64 16.21
N PRO A 121 -2.25 8.49 17.02
CA PRO A 121 -3.30 7.99 17.89
C PRO A 121 -4.44 7.36 17.10
N ALA A 122 -4.89 6.19 17.52
CA ALA A 122 -5.95 5.43 16.83
C ALA A 122 -7.28 6.23 16.76
N HIS A 123 -7.55 7.11 17.76
CA HIS A 123 -8.77 7.90 17.77
C HIS A 123 -8.95 8.83 16.56
N ARG A 124 -7.86 9.18 15.85
CA ARG A 124 -7.95 10.00 14.63
C ARG A 124 -8.64 9.29 13.45
N LEU A 125 -8.75 7.96 13.53
CA LEU A 125 -9.42 7.13 12.53
C LEU A 125 -10.84 6.74 12.94
N LEU A 126 -11.31 7.23 14.11
CA LEU A 126 -12.60 6.91 14.71
C LEU A 126 -13.60 8.06 14.53
N PRO A 127 -14.92 7.76 14.54
CA PRO A 127 -15.94 8.79 14.64
C PRO A 127 -15.80 9.56 15.95
N PRO A 128 -16.19 10.84 16.01
CA PRO A 128 -15.99 11.71 17.17
C PRO A 128 -16.50 11.12 18.51
N ARG A 129 -17.63 10.42 18.49
CA ARG A 129 -18.21 9.79 19.67
C ARG A 129 -17.36 8.65 20.24
N LEU A 130 -16.67 7.89 19.39
CA LEU A 130 -15.77 6.82 19.79
C LEU A 130 -14.39 7.37 20.12
N ALA A 131 -13.94 8.39 19.39
CA ALA A 131 -12.68 9.07 19.64
C ALA A 131 -12.58 9.61 21.07
N ALA A 132 -13.67 10.20 21.59
CA ALA A 132 -13.73 10.74 22.95
C ALA A 132 -13.60 9.67 24.05
N ARG A 133 -13.89 8.41 23.72
CA ARG A 133 -13.84 7.26 24.64
C ARG A 133 -12.66 6.31 24.37
N SER A 134 -11.91 6.57 23.31
CA SER A 134 -10.81 5.69 22.92
C SER A 134 -9.63 5.84 23.87
N SER A 135 -8.97 4.72 24.14
CA SER A 135 -7.72 4.72 24.88
C SER A 135 -6.61 5.41 24.07
N ASN A 136 -5.51 5.77 24.73
CA ASN A 136 -4.31 6.36 24.12
C ASN A 136 -3.52 5.36 23.23
N ARG A 137 -4.23 4.47 22.52
CA ARG A 137 -3.61 3.47 21.62
C ARG A 137 -3.05 4.19 20.40
N THR A 138 -1.86 3.79 20.02
CA THR A 138 -1.21 4.27 18.81
C THR A 138 -1.20 3.16 17.75
N VAL A 139 -1.41 3.57 16.51
CA VAL A 139 -1.27 2.71 15.33
C VAL A 139 -0.19 3.28 14.43
N GLU A 140 0.43 2.44 13.64
CA GLU A 140 1.27 2.86 12.53
C GLU A 140 0.44 2.88 11.26
N LEU A 141 0.31 4.04 10.64
CA LEU A 141 -0.35 4.23 9.34
C LEU A 141 0.72 4.42 8.29
N CYS A 142 0.76 3.51 7.33
CA CYS A 142 1.60 3.60 6.14
C CYS A 142 0.74 3.89 4.92
N TRP A 143 1.25 4.67 3.95
CA TRP A 143 0.56 5.00 2.72
C TRP A 143 1.53 5.11 1.54
N CYS A 144 1.00 4.88 0.35
CA CYS A 144 1.72 4.99 -0.92
C CYS A 144 0.75 5.25 -2.08
N VAL A 145 1.30 5.68 -3.21
CA VAL A 145 0.53 5.85 -4.45
C VAL A 145 1.19 5.02 -5.55
N GLY A 146 0.59 3.90 -5.87
CA GLY A 146 1.11 2.97 -6.89
C GLY A 146 0.23 1.75 -7.00
N GLN A 147 0.55 0.92 -7.98
CA GLN A 147 -0.13 -0.36 -8.17
C GLN A 147 0.27 -1.33 -7.08
N LEU A 148 -0.68 -1.76 -6.23
CA LEU A 148 -0.49 -2.72 -5.15
C LEU A 148 0.67 -2.37 -4.19
N CYS A 149 0.94 -1.08 -3.99
CA CYS A 149 2.08 -0.59 -3.22
C CYS A 149 1.95 -0.78 -1.71
N ASN A 150 0.76 -1.13 -1.19
CA ASN A 150 0.53 -1.35 0.23
C ASN A 150 0.84 -2.80 0.68
N ASP A 151 1.96 -3.33 0.24
CA ASP A 151 2.49 -4.64 0.65
C ASP A 151 3.36 -4.57 1.92
N TYR A 152 3.71 -3.36 2.39
CA TYR A 152 4.45 -3.15 3.65
C TYR A 152 3.62 -3.56 4.89
N PRO A 153 4.17 -4.21 5.93
CA PRO A 153 5.51 -4.78 5.95
C PRO A 153 5.60 -5.97 5.00
N SER A 154 6.42 -5.84 3.97
CA SER A 154 6.72 -6.95 3.08
C SER A 154 7.75 -7.87 3.74
N ILE A 155 7.74 -9.15 3.39
CA ILE A 155 8.91 -9.98 3.63
C ILE A 155 10.00 -9.37 2.75
N ALA A 156 10.99 -8.71 3.35
CA ALA A 156 12.16 -8.28 2.62
C ALA A 156 12.80 -9.51 1.99
N VAL A 157 12.44 -9.80 0.77
CA VAL A 157 13.29 -10.59 -0.12
C VAL A 157 14.51 -9.71 -0.26
N ASN A 158 15.64 -10.17 0.30
CA ASN A 158 16.91 -9.45 0.29
C ASN A 158 17.30 -9.10 -1.16
N HIS A 159 16.81 -7.99 -1.69
CA HIS A 159 17.28 -7.41 -2.95
C HIS A 159 18.76 -7.00 -2.89
N SER A 160 19.34 -6.92 -1.67
CA SER A 160 20.75 -6.60 -1.46
C SER A 160 21.70 -7.67 -2.02
N VAL A 161 21.27 -8.90 -2.23
CA VAL A 161 22.11 -9.97 -2.80
C VAL A 161 22.22 -9.85 -4.32
N HIS A 162 21.14 -9.44 -5.00
CA HIS A 162 21.16 -9.33 -6.46
C HIS A 162 21.97 -8.12 -6.95
N GLU A 163 21.92 -7.00 -6.23
CA GLU A 163 22.68 -5.80 -6.61
C GLU A 163 24.20 -6.00 -6.41
N LYS A 164 24.59 -6.72 -5.35
CA LYS A 164 26.02 -7.07 -5.12
C LYS A 164 26.52 -8.08 -6.16
N GLN A 165 25.71 -9.05 -6.59
CA GLN A 165 26.11 -9.99 -7.64
C GLN A 165 26.21 -9.34 -9.03
N ALA A 166 25.30 -8.43 -9.39
CA ALA A 166 25.39 -7.69 -10.63
C ALA A 166 26.65 -6.82 -10.70
N ASN A 167 27.02 -6.15 -9.61
CA ASN A 167 28.24 -5.36 -9.54
C ASN A 167 29.52 -6.23 -9.59
N LEU A 168 29.51 -7.41 -9.01
CA LEU A 168 30.64 -8.33 -9.04
C LEU A 168 30.88 -8.89 -10.45
N VAL A 169 29.82 -9.25 -11.16
CA VAL A 169 29.87 -9.74 -12.54
C VAL A 169 30.34 -8.63 -13.48
N ALA A 170 29.85 -7.39 -13.32
CA ALA A 170 30.28 -6.25 -14.11
C ALA A 170 31.78 -5.94 -13.89
N LEU A 171 32.26 -6.03 -12.64
CA LEU A 171 33.67 -5.85 -12.31
C LEU A 171 34.55 -6.95 -12.94
N LEU A 172 34.13 -8.20 -12.94
CA LEU A 172 34.82 -9.30 -13.61
C LEU A 172 34.92 -9.11 -15.12
N PHE A 173 33.85 -8.64 -15.78
CA PHE A 173 33.87 -8.33 -17.22
C PHE A 173 34.84 -7.19 -17.53
N ILE A 174 34.89 -6.14 -16.70
CA ILE A 174 35.83 -5.03 -16.87
C ILE A 174 37.28 -5.51 -16.73
N LEU A 175 37.57 -6.33 -15.71
CA LEU A 175 38.91 -6.87 -15.50
C LEU A 175 39.36 -7.79 -16.67
N LEU A 176 38.48 -8.63 -17.19
CA LEU A 176 38.78 -9.48 -18.35
C LEU A 176 39.02 -8.68 -19.64
N TRP A 177 38.41 -7.49 -19.74
CA TRP A 177 38.58 -6.60 -20.91
C TRP A 177 39.89 -5.81 -20.87
N PHE A 178 40.41 -5.54 -19.67
CA PHE A 178 41.67 -4.77 -19.50
C PHE A 178 42.93 -5.65 -19.36
N TYR A 179 42.80 -6.95 -19.09
CA TYR A 179 43.93 -7.86 -18.86
C TYR A 179 43.97 -9.07 -19.80
N GLY A 180 43.05 -9.17 -20.74
CA GLY A 180 43.05 -10.17 -21.82
C GLY A 180 43.41 -9.51 -23.16
#